data_278bef835faf29d2702affe107b0bc5f
#
_entry.id   278bef835faf29d2702affe107b0bc5f
#
_cell.length_a   1.000
_cell.length_b   1.000
_cell.length_c   1.000
_cell.angle_alpha   90.00
_cell.angle_beta   90.00
_cell.angle_gamma   90.00
#
_symmetry.space_group_name_H-M   'P 1'
#
loop_
_entity.id
_entity.type
_entity.pdbx_description
1 polymer ?
#
loop_
_entity_poly.entity_id
_entity_poly.type
_entity_poly.pdbx_seq_one_letter_code
_entity_poly.pdbx_strand_id
1 'polypeptide(L)'
;MCEQVFHSTSLNGYNGIIRSGYICCGNDDVKSIWSGGFFKMNKCVSFSDYYHCKSMLESCKGLRKYRFYDQNGTSVSYHFVLSPKYYRHLITFFDIRDDWVKSGYKQILPFIESGIRENVPLSWFDSIVELKIVDEQIGQ
;
A
#
# COMPACT_ATOMS: atom_id res chain seq x y z
N MET A 1 -0.86 12.94 5.86
CA MET A 1 -0.09 11.92 5.13
C MET A 1 0.34 12.35 3.74
N CYS A 2 0.24 13.64 3.44
CA CYS A 2 0.82 14.19 2.22
C CYS A 2 2.34 14.00 2.23
N GLU A 3 2.90 13.70 1.07
CA GLU A 3 4.35 13.52 0.88
C GLU A 3 4.97 12.33 1.61
N GLN A 4 4.16 11.41 2.12
CA GLN A 4 4.65 10.20 2.76
C GLN A 4 4.49 8.99 1.85
N VAL A 5 5.23 7.94 2.18
CA VAL A 5 5.12 6.63 1.54
C VAL A 5 4.70 5.63 2.60
N PHE A 6 3.62 4.90 2.33
CA PHE A 6 3.11 3.97 3.33
C PHE A 6 2.51 2.72 2.71
N HIS A 7 2.56 1.62 3.46
CA HIS A 7 1.91 0.37 3.11
C HIS A 7 0.63 0.23 3.95
N SER A 8 -0.50 0.01 3.29
CA SER A 8 -1.79 -0.10 3.95
C SER A 8 -2.24 -1.55 4.02
N THR A 9 -2.76 -1.95 5.17
CA THR A 9 -3.24 -3.31 5.35
C THR A 9 -4.43 -3.36 6.33
N SER A 10 -5.11 -4.50 6.32
CA SER A 10 -6.19 -4.82 7.24
C SER A 10 -5.66 -5.21 8.62
N LEU A 11 -6.57 -5.42 9.58
CA LEU A 11 -6.19 -5.93 10.90
C LEU A 11 -5.47 -7.29 10.81
N ASN A 12 -5.96 -8.19 9.97
CA ASN A 12 -5.32 -9.49 9.80
C ASN A 12 -3.91 -9.35 9.23
N GLY A 13 -3.75 -8.49 8.24
CA GLY A 13 -2.44 -8.18 7.67
C GLY A 13 -1.50 -7.57 8.70
N TYR A 14 -2.00 -6.60 9.49
CA TYR A 14 -1.24 -5.99 10.58
C TYR A 14 -0.74 -7.03 11.57
N ASN A 15 -1.63 -7.90 12.06
CA ASN A 15 -1.26 -8.94 13.02
C ASN A 15 -0.19 -9.88 12.45
N GLY A 16 -0.31 -10.25 11.19
CA GLY A 16 0.67 -11.09 10.52
C GLY A 16 2.05 -10.43 10.41
N ILE A 17 2.07 -9.14 10.08
CA ILE A 17 3.31 -8.36 9.96
C ILE A 17 3.99 -8.20 11.32
N ILE A 18 3.23 -7.86 12.36
CA ILE A 18 3.78 -7.73 13.71
C ILE A 18 4.36 -9.08 14.18
N ARG A 19 3.68 -10.17 13.89
CA ARG A 19 4.13 -11.50 14.30
C ARG A 19 5.41 -11.92 13.57
N SER A 20 5.50 -11.66 12.27
CA SER A 20 6.66 -12.05 11.47
C SER A 20 7.83 -11.08 11.57
N GLY A 21 7.56 -9.82 11.87
CA GLY A 21 8.59 -8.78 11.94
C GLY A 21 8.93 -8.13 10.60
N TYR A 22 8.20 -8.48 9.53
CA TYR A 22 8.45 -7.89 8.20
C TYR A 22 7.20 -7.99 7.32
N ILE A 23 7.17 -7.18 6.27
CA ILE A 23 6.17 -7.30 5.21
C ILE A 23 6.77 -8.16 4.09
N CYS A 24 6.10 -9.26 3.77
CA CYS A 24 6.59 -10.23 2.79
C CYS A 24 6.35 -9.76 1.37
N CYS A 25 7.37 -9.86 0.52
CA CYS A 25 7.23 -9.66 -0.91
C CYS A 25 6.94 -11.01 -1.58
N GLY A 26 5.91 -11.08 -2.42
CA GLY A 26 5.64 -12.26 -3.23
C GLY A 26 5.19 -13.50 -2.49
N ASN A 27 4.51 -13.34 -1.36
CA ASN A 27 3.88 -14.45 -0.67
C ASN A 27 2.50 -14.73 -1.30
N ASP A 28 2.39 -15.83 -2.03
CA ASP A 28 1.16 -16.23 -2.70
C ASP A 28 0.07 -16.67 -1.72
N ASP A 29 0.43 -17.00 -0.48
CA ASP A 29 -0.52 -17.39 0.56
C ASP A 29 -1.26 -16.20 1.16
N VAL A 30 -0.75 -14.99 0.99
CA VAL A 30 -1.42 -13.78 1.47
C VAL A 30 -2.37 -13.26 0.40
N LYS A 31 -3.65 -13.55 0.59
CA LYS A 31 -4.69 -12.96 -0.27
C LYS A 31 -4.86 -11.49 0.07
N SER A 32 -4.61 -10.63 -0.90
CA SER A 32 -4.97 -9.22 -0.78
C SER A 32 -6.12 -8.92 -1.73
N ILE A 33 -6.85 -7.85 -1.46
CA ILE A 33 -7.88 -7.37 -2.39
C ILE A 33 -7.29 -6.98 -3.75
N TRP A 34 -5.98 -6.78 -3.80
CA TRP A 34 -5.23 -6.38 -4.99
C TRP A 34 -4.31 -7.49 -5.47
N SER A 35 -4.72 -8.75 -5.34
CA SER A 35 -3.90 -9.90 -5.69
C SER A 35 -3.42 -9.89 -7.15
N GLY A 36 -4.17 -9.25 -8.04
CA GLY A 36 -3.79 -9.07 -9.44
C GLY A 36 -3.01 -7.81 -9.74
N GLY A 37 -2.63 -7.04 -8.72
CA GLY A 37 -1.91 -5.79 -8.90
C GLY A 37 -0.51 -5.98 -9.49
N PHE A 38 -0.08 -5.01 -10.28
CA PHE A 38 1.20 -5.09 -11.00
C PHE A 38 2.39 -5.32 -10.07
N PHE A 39 2.48 -4.52 -9.00
CA PHE A 39 3.62 -4.65 -8.09
C PHE A 39 3.62 -5.98 -7.34
N LYS A 40 2.45 -6.46 -6.93
CA LYS A 40 2.35 -7.76 -6.26
C LYS A 40 2.76 -8.90 -7.21
N MET A 41 2.31 -8.87 -8.45
CA MET A 41 2.68 -9.88 -9.44
C MET A 41 4.17 -9.87 -9.76
N ASN A 42 4.83 -8.74 -9.58
CA ASN A 42 6.27 -8.60 -9.74
C ASN A 42 7.03 -8.81 -8.42
N LYS A 43 6.39 -9.42 -7.44
CA LYS A 43 6.96 -9.78 -6.14
C LYS A 43 7.49 -8.59 -5.37
N CYS A 44 6.72 -7.51 -5.37
CA CYS A 44 7.00 -6.32 -4.59
C CYS A 44 6.03 -6.17 -3.43
N VAL A 45 6.51 -5.59 -2.34
CA VAL A 45 5.62 -4.98 -1.35
C VAL A 45 5.11 -3.68 -1.95
N SER A 46 3.80 -3.49 -1.99
CA SER A 46 3.16 -2.32 -2.60
C SER A 46 3.04 -1.18 -1.60
N PHE A 47 3.32 0.03 -2.05
CA PHE A 47 3.22 1.25 -1.25
C PHE A 47 2.38 2.29 -1.97
N SER A 48 1.67 3.10 -1.17
CA SER A 48 1.12 4.36 -1.63
C SER A 48 2.19 5.42 -1.49
N ASP A 49 2.64 5.98 -2.60
CA ASP A 49 3.80 6.85 -2.67
C ASP A 49 3.38 8.28 -3.00
N TYR A 50 3.09 9.05 -1.97
CA TYR A 50 2.74 10.46 -2.11
C TYR A 50 3.96 11.38 -2.14
N TYR A 51 5.15 10.84 -1.90
CA TYR A 51 6.38 11.61 -2.00
C TYR A 51 6.78 11.85 -3.46
N HIS A 52 6.84 10.78 -4.27
CA HIS A 52 7.25 10.88 -5.66
C HIS A 52 6.15 11.44 -6.57
N CYS A 53 4.89 11.34 -6.17
CA CYS A 53 3.76 11.81 -6.99
C CYS A 53 3.11 13.07 -6.48
N LYS A 54 3.77 13.84 -5.63
CA LYS A 54 3.14 15.00 -5.00
C LYS A 54 2.59 16.04 -5.98
N SER A 55 3.15 16.14 -7.18
CA SER A 55 2.61 17.00 -8.23
C SER A 55 1.31 16.47 -8.84
N MET A 56 0.99 15.20 -8.60
CA MET A 56 -0.20 14.54 -9.11
C MET A 56 -1.28 14.36 -8.05
N LEU A 57 -1.08 14.87 -6.84
CA LEU A 57 -2.01 14.68 -5.73
C LEU A 57 -3.43 15.13 -6.05
N GLU A 58 -3.58 16.24 -6.78
CA GLU A 58 -4.90 16.74 -7.13
C GLU A 58 -5.66 15.78 -8.03
N SER A 59 -4.99 15.18 -9.01
CA SER A 59 -5.62 14.21 -9.90
C SER A 59 -5.91 12.88 -9.21
N CYS A 60 -5.32 12.65 -8.04
CA CYS A 60 -5.45 11.40 -7.29
C CYS A 60 -6.47 11.47 -6.18
N LYS A 61 -7.18 12.58 -5.99
CA LYS A 61 -8.19 12.74 -4.94
C LYS A 61 -9.30 11.70 -4.99
N GLY A 62 -9.61 11.18 -6.17
CA GLY A 62 -10.62 10.14 -6.33
C GLY A 62 -10.22 8.77 -5.82
N LEU A 63 -8.95 8.59 -5.46
CA LEU A 63 -8.40 7.30 -5.04
C LEU A 63 -8.44 7.08 -3.52
N ARG A 64 -9.23 7.86 -2.80
CA ARG A 64 -9.40 7.78 -1.35
C ARG A 64 -10.17 6.56 -0.88
N LYS A 65 -10.33 5.53 -1.70
CA LYS A 65 -11.36 4.51 -1.48
C LYS A 65 -10.86 3.21 -0.88
N TYR A 66 -9.64 3.16 -0.38
CA TYR A 66 -9.15 1.92 0.23
C TYR A 66 -9.63 1.85 1.68
N ARG A 67 -10.74 1.15 1.86
CA ARG A 67 -11.27 0.85 3.18
C ARG A 67 -11.20 -0.64 3.41
N PHE A 68 -10.68 -1.02 4.54
CA PHE A 68 -10.71 -2.39 5.03
C PHE A 68 -11.76 -2.44 6.13
N TYR A 69 -12.76 -3.31 5.99
CA TYR A 69 -13.85 -3.40 6.93
C TYR A 69 -13.68 -4.59 7.84
N ASP A 70 -14.04 -4.41 9.12
CA ASP A 70 -14.17 -5.52 10.05
C ASP A 70 -15.56 -6.16 9.94
N GLN A 71 -15.84 -7.16 10.78
CA GLN A 71 -17.10 -7.88 10.79
C GLN A 71 -18.31 -7.02 11.17
N ASN A 72 -18.07 -5.89 11.83
CA ASN A 72 -19.12 -5.00 12.32
C ASN A 72 -19.37 -3.81 11.40
N GLY A 73 -18.77 -3.80 10.23
CA GLY A 73 -18.89 -2.70 9.28
C GLY A 73 -18.00 -1.50 9.63
N THR A 74 -17.12 -1.62 10.62
CA THR A 74 -16.15 -0.58 10.93
C THR A 74 -14.98 -0.68 9.97
N SER A 75 -14.65 0.45 9.35
CA SER A 75 -13.45 0.52 8.50
C SER A 75 -12.22 0.68 9.39
N VAL A 76 -11.33 -0.31 9.33
CA VAL A 76 -10.08 -0.29 10.07
C VAL A 76 -8.94 -0.54 9.11
N SER A 77 -7.97 0.35 9.09
CA SER A 77 -6.77 0.19 8.28
C SER A 77 -5.53 0.58 9.06
N TYR A 78 -4.44 -0.07 8.74
CA TYR A 78 -3.15 0.17 9.35
C TYR A 78 -2.19 0.62 8.27
N HIS A 79 -1.48 1.71 8.53
CA HIS A 79 -0.57 2.33 7.58
C HIS A 79 0.84 2.34 8.15
N PHE A 80 1.70 1.56 7.53
CA PHE A 80 3.12 1.48 7.90
C PHE A 80 3.86 2.57 7.12
N VAL A 81 4.30 3.60 7.83
CA VAL A 81 4.93 4.78 7.20
C VAL A 81 6.42 4.52 7.03
N LEU A 82 6.85 4.41 5.78
CA LEU A 82 8.24 4.13 5.44
C LEU A 82 9.13 5.31 5.79
N SER A 83 10.27 5.02 6.43
CA SER A 83 11.27 6.05 6.71
C SER A 83 11.88 6.56 5.40
N PRO A 84 12.09 7.88 5.26
CA PRO A 84 12.71 8.43 4.05
C PRO A 84 14.09 7.88 3.72
N LYS A 85 14.83 7.39 4.72
CA LYS A 85 16.15 6.76 4.47
C LYS A 85 16.06 5.53 3.56
N TYR A 86 14.87 4.94 3.38
CA TYR A 86 14.67 3.75 2.57
C TYR A 86 13.96 4.04 1.25
N TYR A 87 13.68 5.30 0.94
CA TYR A 87 13.03 5.68 -0.32
C TYR A 87 13.86 5.26 -1.55
N ARG A 88 15.17 5.12 -1.41
CA ARG A 88 16.03 4.66 -2.49
C ARG A 88 15.70 3.23 -2.98
N HIS A 89 15.01 2.45 -2.14
CA HIS A 89 14.61 1.09 -2.50
C HIS A 89 13.30 1.05 -3.30
N LEU A 90 12.58 2.16 -3.36
CA LEU A 90 11.29 2.23 -4.04
C LEU A 90 11.47 2.17 -5.56
N ILE A 91 10.72 1.26 -6.17
CA ILE A 91 10.53 1.22 -7.62
C ILE A 91 9.25 2.01 -7.87
N THR A 92 9.37 3.17 -8.49
CA THR A 92 8.23 4.06 -8.72
C THR A 92 7.47 3.67 -9.99
N PHE A 93 6.27 4.22 -10.15
CA PHE A 93 5.53 4.05 -11.37
C PHE A 93 6.33 4.54 -12.59
N PHE A 94 7.09 5.60 -12.43
CA PHE A 94 7.89 6.14 -13.53
C PHE A 94 8.99 5.18 -13.99
N ASP A 95 9.51 4.36 -13.08
CA ASP A 95 10.53 3.35 -13.38
C ASP A 95 9.96 2.19 -14.18
N ILE A 96 8.67 1.86 -13.99
CA ILE A 96 8.06 0.62 -14.54
C ILE A 96 7.00 0.91 -15.60
N ARG A 97 6.83 2.16 -16.01
CA ARG A 97 5.76 2.54 -16.94
C ARG A 97 5.75 1.69 -18.20
N ASP A 98 6.91 1.48 -18.81
CA ASP A 98 7.00 0.71 -20.06
C ASP A 98 6.65 -0.76 -19.84
N ASP A 99 7.12 -1.34 -18.75
CA ASP A 99 6.81 -2.73 -18.40
C ASP A 99 5.32 -2.89 -18.10
N TRP A 100 4.73 -1.89 -17.46
CA TRP A 100 3.29 -1.88 -17.19
C TRP A 100 2.48 -1.88 -18.48
N VAL A 101 2.86 -1.05 -19.44
CA VAL A 101 2.21 -1.02 -20.75
C VAL A 101 2.34 -2.37 -21.45
N LYS A 102 3.53 -2.97 -21.45
CA LYS A 102 3.78 -4.29 -22.04
C LYS A 102 2.99 -5.40 -21.35
N SER A 103 2.66 -5.25 -20.08
CA SER A 103 1.86 -6.22 -19.34
C SER A 103 0.37 -6.22 -19.71
N GLY A 104 -0.08 -5.28 -20.54
CA GLY A 104 -1.48 -5.11 -20.87
C GLY A 104 -2.24 -4.29 -19.84
N TYR A 105 -1.56 -3.34 -19.21
CA TYR A 105 -2.16 -2.44 -18.21
C TYR A 105 -2.71 -3.18 -16.99
N LYS A 106 -1.91 -4.07 -16.41
CA LYS A 106 -2.27 -4.74 -15.16
C LYS A 106 -2.62 -3.71 -14.09
N GLN A 107 -3.47 -4.13 -13.15
CA GLN A 107 -3.99 -3.24 -12.12
C GLN A 107 -2.88 -2.55 -11.35
N ILE A 108 -2.90 -1.22 -11.36
CA ILE A 108 -1.97 -0.36 -10.64
C ILE A 108 -2.68 0.97 -10.39
N LEU A 109 -2.25 1.69 -9.36
CA LEU A 109 -2.62 3.08 -9.18
C LEU A 109 -1.55 3.95 -9.83
N PRO A 110 -1.79 4.45 -11.04
CA PRO A 110 -0.79 5.22 -11.76
C PRO A 110 -0.29 6.39 -10.92
N PHE A 111 1.02 6.63 -10.98
CA PHE A 111 1.71 7.73 -10.31
C PHE A 111 1.79 7.63 -8.78
N ILE A 112 0.88 6.89 -8.13
CA ILE A 112 0.87 6.76 -6.66
C ILE A 112 1.56 5.49 -6.20
N GLU A 113 1.34 4.38 -6.90
CA GLU A 113 1.83 3.09 -6.43
C GLU A 113 3.31 2.93 -6.71
N SER A 114 4.05 2.51 -5.69
CA SER A 114 5.45 2.14 -5.76
C SER A 114 5.65 0.78 -5.10
N GLY A 115 6.79 0.15 -5.34
CA GLY A 115 7.05 -1.16 -4.79
C GLY A 115 8.48 -1.33 -4.31
N ILE A 116 8.67 -2.24 -3.36
CA ILE A 116 9.99 -2.69 -2.92
C ILE A 116 10.07 -4.18 -3.18
N ARG A 117 11.08 -4.61 -3.94
CA ARG A 117 11.23 -6.01 -4.39
C ARG A 117 12.03 -6.84 -3.40
N GLU A 118 11.74 -6.69 -2.13
CA GLU A 118 12.31 -7.51 -1.05
C GLU A 118 11.40 -7.45 0.15
N ASN A 119 11.60 -8.35 1.10
CA ASN A 119 10.89 -8.29 2.37
C ASN A 119 11.28 -7.01 3.09
N VAL A 120 10.29 -6.29 3.62
CA VAL A 120 10.53 -5.01 4.27
C VAL A 120 10.43 -5.17 5.78
N PRO A 121 11.55 -5.05 6.50
CA PRO A 121 11.56 -5.21 7.96
C PRO A 121 10.77 -4.08 8.65
N LEU A 122 10.20 -4.38 9.81
CA LEU A 122 9.51 -3.36 10.61
C LEU A 122 10.41 -2.18 10.97
N SER A 123 11.71 -2.41 11.09
CA SER A 123 12.67 -1.35 11.40
C SER A 123 12.79 -0.26 10.34
N TRP A 124 12.27 -0.51 9.13
CA TRP A 124 12.26 0.49 8.08
C TRP A 124 11.12 1.51 8.21
N PHE A 125 10.20 1.29 9.13
CA PHE A 125 9.05 2.15 9.31
C PHE A 125 9.22 3.07 10.51
N ASP A 126 8.94 4.37 10.30
CA ASP A 126 9.02 5.38 11.37
C ASP A 126 7.81 5.29 12.30
N SER A 127 6.66 4.92 11.75
CA SER A 127 5.41 4.86 12.51
C SER A 127 4.41 3.92 11.88
N ILE A 128 3.45 3.51 12.69
CA ILE A 128 2.29 2.74 12.24
C ILE A 128 1.06 3.53 12.67
N VAL A 129 0.22 3.90 11.71
CA VAL A 129 -0.99 4.67 11.96
C VAL A 129 -2.19 3.76 11.83
N GLU A 130 -3.00 3.68 12.89
CA GLU A 130 -4.29 3.01 12.85
C GLU A 130 -5.36 4.02 12.51
N LEU A 131 -6.13 3.76 11.45
CA LEU A 131 -7.30 4.54 11.11
C LEU A 131 -8.55 3.69 11.31
N LYS A 132 -9.41 4.17 12.18
CA LYS A 132 -10.67 3.50 12.49
C LYS A 132 -11.80 4.47 12.20
N ILE A 133 -12.62 4.15 11.23
CA ILE A 133 -13.75 4.97 10.82
C ILE A 133 -15.02 4.17 11.07
N VAL A 134 -15.88 4.71 11.93
CA VAL A 134 -17.22 4.16 12.15
C VAL A 134 -18.14 4.82 11.14
N ASP A 135 -18.73 4.02 10.27
CA ASP A 135 -19.69 4.53 9.29
C ASP A 135 -21.07 4.59 9.93
N GLU A 136 -21.38 5.73 10.51
CA GLU A 136 -22.66 5.96 11.18
C GLU A 136 -23.85 5.91 10.22
N GLN A 137 -23.61 6.11 8.94
CA GLN A 137 -24.69 6.09 7.94
C GLN A 137 -25.18 4.69 7.63
N ILE A 138 -24.36 3.66 7.86
CA ILE A 138 -24.77 2.28 7.67
C ILE A 138 -25.84 1.86 8.66
N GLY A 139 -25.86 2.46 9.84
CA GLY A 139 -26.82 2.18 10.90
C GLY A 139 -28.13 2.95 10.80
N GLN A 140 -28.26 3.78 9.80
CA GLN A 140 -29.45 4.58 9.58
C GLN A 140 -30.22 4.05 8.36
#